data_a4b32d1034d3a7ecfe8b76a115a703e3
#
_entry.id   a4b32d1034d3a7ecfe8b76a115a703e3
#
_cell.length_a   1.000
_cell.length_b   1.000
_cell.length_c   1.000
_cell.angle_alpha   90.00
_cell.angle_beta   90.00
_cell.angle_gamma   90.00
#
_symmetry.space_group_name_H-M   'P 1'
#
loop_
_entity.id
_entity.type
_entity.pdbx_description
1 polymer ?
#
loop_
_entity_poly.entity_id
_entity_poly.type
_entity_poly.pdbx_seq_one_letter_code
_entity_poly.pdbx_strand_id
1 'polypeptide(L)'
;MSRKTLAGEPFVATRIISLGGRCAVAHNLRRFFDFGEAFPFDWWITPFDGLIKFLAHPDPDWLYDPAKLDLTANNGSVRHADLGIRLHHEFPRDRIEGQPINPNFRDAIAMPKARTTRLIKKLLALDTEGESLVFVRERERPEPVDELMPVLAALYQKAEWRSLAVPHVASDDSVHGWEGDPALWDKALADLPIQFARRDPKRYTVSQPHAEVH
;
A
#
# COMPACT_ATOMS: atom_id res chain seq x y z
N MET A 1 27.45 -8.56 6.54
CA MET A 1 27.27 -9.96 7.02
C MET A 1 25.78 -10.20 7.20
N SER A 2 25.13 -10.91 6.29
CA SER A 2 23.70 -11.22 6.37
C SER A 2 23.47 -12.20 7.53
N ARG A 3 22.71 -11.78 8.56
CA ARG A 3 22.26 -12.69 9.62
C ARG A 3 21.34 -13.73 8.99
N LYS A 4 21.79 -14.97 8.89
CA LYS A 4 20.92 -16.12 8.62
C LYS A 4 19.96 -16.26 9.82
N THR A 5 18.71 -15.81 9.66
CA THR A 5 17.65 -16.11 10.62
C THR A 5 17.47 -17.64 10.61
N LEU A 6 17.55 -18.26 11.78
CA LEU A 6 17.30 -19.70 11.93
C LEU A 6 15.86 -20.00 11.49
N ALA A 7 15.66 -21.08 10.76
CA ALA A 7 14.34 -21.53 10.34
C ALA A 7 13.47 -21.74 11.58
N GLY A 8 12.42 -20.93 11.76
CA GLY A 8 11.48 -21.02 12.89
C GLY A 8 11.38 -19.75 13.75
N GLU A 9 12.33 -18.82 13.68
CA GLU A 9 12.20 -17.55 14.42
C GLU A 9 11.39 -16.54 13.62
N PRO A 10 10.48 -15.78 14.27
CA PRO A 10 9.74 -14.72 13.61
C PRO A 10 10.69 -13.60 13.16
N PHE A 11 10.44 -13.05 11.98
CA PHE A 11 11.20 -11.91 11.48
C PHE A 11 10.81 -10.64 12.26
N VAL A 12 11.78 -10.00 12.88
CA VAL A 12 11.54 -8.78 13.65
C VAL A 12 11.54 -7.58 12.70
N ALA A 13 10.36 -7.10 12.35
CA ALA A 13 10.17 -5.99 11.41
C ALA A 13 10.26 -4.63 12.11
N THR A 14 11.01 -3.69 11.56
CA THR A 14 11.01 -2.27 11.95
C THR A 14 9.98 -1.47 11.16
N ARG A 15 9.58 -1.96 9.98
CA ARG A 15 8.53 -1.39 9.13
C ARG A 15 7.67 -2.49 8.51
N ILE A 16 6.36 -2.24 8.47
CA ILE A 16 5.40 -3.06 7.75
C ILE A 16 4.79 -2.20 6.65
N ILE A 17 4.88 -2.65 5.42
CA ILE A 17 4.55 -1.90 4.22
C ILE A 17 3.50 -2.66 3.44
N SER A 18 2.34 -2.06 3.22
CA SER A 18 1.36 -2.61 2.29
C SER A 18 1.86 -2.46 0.85
N LEU A 19 1.77 -3.52 0.05
CA LEU A 19 1.93 -3.48 -1.41
C LEU A 19 0.57 -3.46 -2.14
N GLY A 20 -0.50 -3.12 -1.44
CA GLY A 20 -1.83 -3.02 -2.02
C GLY A 20 -2.47 -4.38 -2.28
N GLY A 21 -3.07 -4.52 -3.46
CA GLY A 21 -4.19 -5.35 -3.77
C GLY A 21 -5.43 -4.49 -3.57
N ARG A 22 -5.81 -4.27 -2.33
CA ARG A 22 -6.89 -3.35 -1.91
C ARG A 22 -6.42 -2.43 -0.77
N CYS A 23 -7.11 -1.32 -0.53
CA CYS A 23 -6.87 -0.42 0.60
C CYS A 23 -7.09 -1.11 1.97
N ALA A 24 -7.96 -2.12 2.04
CA ALA A 24 -8.19 -2.94 3.23
C ALA A 24 -6.89 -3.52 3.83
N VAL A 25 -5.90 -3.86 3.01
CA VAL A 25 -4.60 -4.38 3.48
C VAL A 25 -3.92 -3.38 4.41
N ALA A 26 -3.72 -2.15 3.95
CA ALA A 26 -3.06 -1.12 4.74
C ALA A 26 -3.83 -0.76 6.01
N HIS A 27 -5.17 -0.69 5.91
CA HIS A 27 -6.04 -0.45 7.05
C HIS A 27 -5.84 -1.51 8.14
N ASN A 28 -5.96 -2.78 7.77
CA ASN A 28 -5.90 -3.87 8.74
C ASN A 28 -4.48 -4.13 9.27
N LEU A 29 -3.43 -3.91 8.48
CA LEU A 29 -2.05 -3.94 8.98
C LEU A 29 -1.84 -2.89 10.07
N ARG A 30 -2.30 -1.65 9.88
CA ARG A 30 -2.19 -0.59 10.88
C ARG A 30 -2.98 -0.91 12.12
N ARG A 31 -4.21 -1.39 11.97
CA ARG A 31 -5.07 -1.76 13.08
C ARG A 31 -4.46 -2.89 13.90
N PHE A 32 -4.01 -3.97 13.25
CA PHE A 32 -3.51 -5.17 13.93
C PHE A 32 -2.16 -4.95 14.61
N PHE A 33 -1.21 -4.29 13.91
CA PHE A 33 0.13 -4.04 14.42
C PHE A 33 0.26 -2.68 15.14
N ASP A 34 -0.79 -1.90 15.22
CA ASP A 34 -0.89 -0.61 15.91
C ASP A 34 0.22 0.38 15.50
N PHE A 35 0.21 0.78 14.22
CA PHE A 35 1.10 1.81 13.70
C PHE A 35 0.36 2.78 12.77
N GLY A 36 0.89 4.02 12.65
CA GLY A 36 0.26 5.08 11.85
C GLY A 36 1.03 5.48 10.59
N GLU A 37 2.10 4.78 10.25
CA GLU A 37 2.95 5.16 9.12
C GLU A 37 2.27 4.88 7.77
N ALA A 38 2.31 5.88 6.86
CA ALA A 38 1.70 5.78 5.53
C ALA A 38 2.74 5.52 4.43
N PHE A 39 2.36 4.71 3.43
CA PHE A 39 3.14 4.35 2.26
C PHE A 39 2.33 4.56 0.97
N PRO A 40 2.97 4.56 -0.24
CA PRO A 40 2.28 4.93 -1.49
C PRO A 40 1.07 4.05 -1.82
N PHE A 41 1.18 2.74 -1.59
CA PHE A 41 0.17 1.76 -2.01
C PHE A 41 -1.03 1.63 -1.06
N ASP A 42 -1.06 2.36 0.03
CA ASP A 42 -2.04 2.18 1.10
C ASP A 42 -3.49 2.40 0.66
N TRP A 43 -3.67 3.31 -0.30
CA TRP A 43 -4.99 3.77 -0.76
C TRP A 43 -5.25 3.48 -2.24
N TRP A 44 -4.40 2.66 -2.86
CA TRP A 44 -4.56 2.26 -4.25
C TRP A 44 -5.09 0.84 -4.37
N ILE A 45 -5.84 0.59 -5.42
CA ILE A 45 -6.13 -0.76 -5.87
C ILE A 45 -5.09 -1.08 -6.92
N THR A 46 -4.17 -1.98 -6.58
CA THR A 46 -2.93 -2.20 -7.32
C THR A 46 -2.91 -3.62 -7.90
N PRO A 47 -3.18 -3.80 -9.20
CA PRO A 47 -2.96 -5.07 -9.88
C PRO A 47 -1.49 -5.48 -9.78
N PHE A 48 -1.22 -6.79 -9.75
CA PHE A 48 0.15 -7.30 -9.55
C PHE A 48 1.12 -6.81 -10.63
N ASP A 49 0.74 -6.92 -11.91
CA ASP A 49 1.57 -6.43 -13.03
C ASP A 49 1.85 -4.92 -12.94
N GLY A 50 0.84 -4.15 -12.51
CA GLY A 50 0.98 -2.71 -12.29
C GLY A 50 1.93 -2.38 -11.14
N LEU A 51 1.88 -3.17 -10.06
CA LEU A 51 2.81 -3.07 -8.95
C LEU A 51 4.26 -3.28 -9.41
N ILE A 52 4.53 -4.38 -10.13
CA ILE A 52 5.86 -4.72 -10.63
C ILE A 52 6.41 -3.59 -11.52
N LYS A 53 5.60 -3.16 -12.51
CA LYS A 53 5.99 -2.07 -13.42
C LYS A 53 6.30 -0.79 -12.66
N PHE A 54 5.45 -0.43 -11.71
CA PHE A 54 5.63 0.79 -10.95
C PHE A 54 6.83 0.72 -10.00
N LEU A 55 7.05 -0.38 -9.30
CA LEU A 55 8.21 -0.56 -8.43
C LEU A 55 9.53 -0.60 -9.20
N ALA A 56 9.53 -1.11 -10.44
CA ALA A 56 10.72 -1.08 -11.30
C ALA A 56 11.13 0.36 -11.68
N HIS A 57 10.16 1.27 -11.79
CA HIS A 57 10.35 2.68 -12.11
C HIS A 57 9.37 3.54 -11.30
N PRO A 58 9.63 3.78 -10.00
CA PRO A 58 8.69 4.45 -9.12
C PRO A 58 8.66 5.96 -9.33
N ASP A 59 8.09 6.35 -10.48
CA ASP A 59 8.02 7.73 -10.94
C ASP A 59 6.61 8.32 -10.76
N PRO A 60 6.44 9.33 -9.89
CA PRO A 60 5.18 10.04 -9.73
C PRO A 60 4.74 10.78 -11.00
N ASP A 61 5.68 11.23 -11.84
CA ASP A 61 5.35 11.94 -13.07
C ASP A 61 4.67 10.99 -14.06
N TRP A 62 5.16 9.75 -14.15
CA TRP A 62 4.51 8.71 -14.93
C TRP A 62 3.13 8.33 -14.37
N LEU A 63 3.04 8.08 -13.03
CA LEU A 63 1.77 7.67 -12.41
C LEU A 63 0.66 8.73 -12.57
N TYR A 64 1.02 10.00 -12.55
CA TYR A 64 0.08 11.13 -12.65
C TYR A 64 0.14 11.84 -14.01
N ASP A 65 0.57 11.16 -15.06
CA ASP A 65 0.47 11.68 -16.43
C ASP A 65 -1.02 11.84 -16.82
N PRO A 66 -1.52 13.06 -17.05
CA PRO A 66 -2.94 13.28 -17.38
C PRO A 66 -3.42 12.52 -18.60
N ALA A 67 -2.51 12.24 -19.57
CA ALA A 67 -2.83 11.49 -20.78
C ALA A 67 -3.05 9.99 -20.52
N LYS A 68 -2.62 9.48 -19.37
CA LYS A 68 -2.74 8.07 -18.97
C LYS A 68 -3.82 7.82 -17.91
N LEU A 69 -4.51 8.86 -17.45
CA LEU A 69 -5.50 8.77 -16.39
C LEU A 69 -6.91 8.89 -16.96
N ASP A 70 -7.74 7.88 -16.69
CA ASP A 70 -9.15 7.86 -17.07
C ASP A 70 -10.04 7.48 -15.90
N LEU A 71 -11.28 7.98 -15.90
CA LEU A 71 -12.32 7.56 -14.99
C LEU A 71 -12.72 6.11 -15.28
N THR A 72 -12.96 5.33 -14.23
CA THR A 72 -13.62 4.02 -14.38
C THR A 72 -15.07 4.21 -14.82
N ALA A 73 -15.70 3.16 -15.39
CA ALA A 73 -17.04 3.23 -15.95
C ALA A 73 -18.12 3.80 -15.00
N ASN A 74 -17.96 3.56 -13.70
CA ASN A 74 -18.86 4.09 -12.66
C ASN A 74 -18.35 5.39 -12.02
N ASN A 75 -17.30 5.99 -12.54
CA ASN A 75 -16.59 7.14 -11.98
C ASN A 75 -16.15 6.97 -10.51
N GLY A 76 -16.08 5.73 -10.03
CA GLY A 76 -15.71 5.42 -8.64
C GLY A 76 -14.21 5.56 -8.35
N SER A 77 -13.36 5.54 -9.37
CA SER A 77 -11.91 5.72 -9.26
C SER A 77 -11.31 6.26 -10.55
N VAL A 78 -10.09 6.80 -10.46
CA VAL A 78 -9.26 7.12 -11.62
C VAL A 78 -8.32 5.94 -11.85
N ARG A 79 -8.23 5.45 -13.08
CA ARG A 79 -7.40 4.33 -13.49
C ARG A 79 -6.25 4.80 -14.37
N HIS A 80 -5.03 4.34 -14.08
CA HIS A 80 -3.90 4.52 -14.98
C HIS A 80 -3.93 3.47 -16.11
N ALA A 81 -3.86 3.90 -17.35
CA ALA A 81 -4.03 3.03 -18.52
C ALA A 81 -2.99 1.89 -18.59
N ASP A 82 -1.70 2.21 -18.43
CA ASP A 82 -0.61 1.24 -18.60
C ASP A 82 -0.38 0.36 -17.37
N LEU A 83 -0.65 0.90 -16.16
CA LEU A 83 -0.42 0.22 -14.89
C LEU A 83 -1.66 -0.52 -14.39
N GLY A 84 -2.85 -0.13 -14.84
CA GLY A 84 -4.10 -0.63 -14.29
C GLY A 84 -4.36 -0.23 -12.84
N ILE A 85 -3.44 0.50 -12.21
CA ILE A 85 -3.60 1.02 -10.83
C ILE A 85 -4.81 1.92 -10.79
N ARG A 86 -5.65 1.73 -9.75
CA ARG A 86 -6.81 2.57 -9.51
C ARG A 86 -6.58 3.45 -8.29
N LEU A 87 -6.67 4.76 -8.50
CA LEU A 87 -6.48 5.81 -7.50
C LEU A 87 -7.84 6.16 -6.92
N HIS A 88 -8.31 5.35 -5.96
CA HIS A 88 -9.68 5.42 -5.47
C HIS A 88 -9.91 6.61 -4.53
N HIS A 89 -8.93 6.93 -3.67
CA HIS A 89 -9.05 7.98 -2.65
C HIS A 89 -8.20 9.24 -2.96
N GLU A 90 -7.71 9.36 -4.19
CA GLU A 90 -6.75 10.42 -4.53
C GLU A 90 -7.40 11.72 -4.98
N PHE A 91 -8.60 11.64 -5.55
CA PHE A 91 -9.25 12.76 -6.22
C PHE A 91 -10.52 13.21 -5.52
N PRO A 92 -10.87 14.51 -5.64
CA PRO A 92 -12.08 15.06 -5.05
C PRO A 92 -13.34 14.34 -5.56
N ARG A 93 -14.28 14.10 -4.66
CA ARG A 93 -15.62 13.60 -4.94
C ARG A 93 -16.62 14.74 -4.75
N ASP A 94 -17.78 14.62 -5.39
CA ASP A 94 -18.70 15.77 -5.45
C ASP A 94 -19.23 16.19 -4.08
N ARG A 95 -19.41 15.31 -3.08
CA ARG A 95 -19.83 15.71 -1.72
C ARG A 95 -19.52 14.69 -0.61
N ILE A 96 -19.65 13.38 -0.85
CA ILE A 96 -19.62 12.34 0.18
C ILE A 96 -18.78 11.16 -0.30
N GLU A 97 -18.14 10.44 0.61
CA GLU A 97 -17.48 9.18 0.31
C GLU A 97 -18.46 8.22 -0.38
N GLY A 98 -18.01 7.56 -1.44
CA GLY A 98 -18.86 6.74 -2.30
C GLY A 98 -19.49 7.46 -3.49
N GLN A 99 -19.50 8.79 -3.50
CA GLN A 99 -19.92 9.58 -4.65
C GLN A 99 -18.93 9.45 -5.83
N PRO A 100 -19.38 9.67 -7.07
CA PRO A 100 -18.48 9.65 -8.22
C PRO A 100 -17.39 10.73 -8.10
N ILE A 101 -16.21 10.42 -8.64
CA ILE A 101 -15.12 11.39 -8.78
C ILE A 101 -15.54 12.47 -9.78
N ASN A 102 -15.19 13.72 -9.46
CA ASN A 102 -15.46 14.85 -10.33
C ASN A 102 -14.84 14.64 -11.73
N PRO A 103 -15.58 14.81 -12.83
CA PRO A 103 -15.05 14.66 -14.20
C PRO A 103 -13.82 15.53 -14.50
N ASN A 104 -13.69 16.67 -13.82
CA ASN A 104 -12.55 17.57 -13.96
C ASN A 104 -11.39 17.20 -13.02
N PHE A 105 -11.28 15.95 -12.59
CA PHE A 105 -10.25 15.46 -11.66
C PHE A 105 -8.83 15.83 -12.09
N ARG A 106 -8.58 16.03 -13.39
CA ARG A 106 -7.26 16.40 -13.91
C ARG A 106 -6.77 17.74 -13.39
N ASP A 107 -7.68 18.66 -13.06
CA ASP A 107 -7.33 19.97 -12.46
C ASP A 107 -6.79 19.81 -11.03
N ALA A 108 -7.10 18.69 -10.38
CA ALA A 108 -6.69 18.40 -9.01
C ALA A 108 -5.43 17.50 -8.91
N ILE A 109 -4.78 17.13 -10.01
CA ILE A 109 -3.64 16.18 -10.03
C ILE A 109 -2.45 16.65 -9.17
N ALA A 110 -2.20 17.93 -9.09
CA ALA A 110 -1.03 18.48 -8.42
C ALA A 110 -0.89 18.03 -6.95
N MET A 111 -1.99 18.01 -6.21
CA MET A 111 -1.99 17.67 -4.78
C MET A 111 -1.72 16.17 -4.53
N PRO A 112 -2.44 15.21 -5.13
CA PRO A 112 -2.14 13.79 -4.96
C PRO A 112 -0.74 13.43 -5.48
N LYS A 113 -0.30 14.00 -6.58
CA LYS A 113 1.06 13.81 -7.10
C LYS A 113 2.12 14.25 -6.09
N ALA A 114 1.99 15.44 -5.50
CA ALA A 114 2.93 15.94 -4.49
C ALA A 114 2.97 15.04 -3.24
N ARG A 115 1.80 14.56 -2.77
CA ARG A 115 1.70 13.58 -1.68
C ARG A 115 2.41 12.28 -2.01
N THR A 116 2.11 11.70 -3.16
CA THR A 116 2.72 10.46 -3.63
C THR A 116 4.22 10.59 -3.81
N THR A 117 4.71 11.69 -4.36
CA THR A 117 6.15 11.99 -4.48
C THR A 117 6.85 11.89 -3.12
N ARG A 118 6.25 12.49 -2.09
CA ARG A 118 6.80 12.42 -0.72
C ARG A 118 6.80 10.99 -0.18
N LEU A 119 5.72 10.24 -0.39
CA LEU A 119 5.60 8.86 0.08
C LEU A 119 6.56 7.91 -0.65
N ILE A 120 6.78 8.10 -1.95
CA ILE A 120 7.77 7.32 -2.72
C ILE A 120 9.19 7.64 -2.25
N LYS A 121 9.54 8.91 -2.08
CA LYS A 121 10.85 9.30 -1.52
C LYS A 121 11.09 8.67 -0.16
N LYS A 122 10.06 8.66 0.70
CA LYS A 122 10.12 8.01 2.00
C LYS A 122 10.33 6.50 1.86
N LEU A 123 9.56 5.83 0.99
CA LEU A 123 9.67 4.39 0.75
C LEU A 123 11.09 4.00 0.29
N LEU A 124 11.65 4.72 -0.68
CA LEU A 124 12.99 4.46 -1.19
C LEU A 124 14.09 4.77 -0.17
N ALA A 125 13.87 5.74 0.73
CA ALA A 125 14.80 6.08 1.80
C ALA A 125 14.90 5.02 2.91
N LEU A 126 14.05 3.98 2.89
CA LEU A 126 14.14 2.86 3.83
C LEU A 126 15.28 1.88 3.52
N ASP A 127 15.96 2.00 2.36
CA ASP A 127 17.13 1.18 2.05
C ASP A 127 18.36 1.63 2.85
N THR A 128 18.31 1.40 4.15
CA THR A 128 19.40 1.73 5.08
C THR A 128 19.75 0.55 5.97
N GLU A 129 21.01 0.47 6.40
CA GLU A 129 21.45 -0.54 7.37
C GLU A 129 20.65 -0.43 8.67
N GLY A 130 20.24 -1.57 9.19
CA GLY A 130 19.46 -1.69 10.42
C GLY A 130 17.95 -1.48 10.27
N GLU A 131 17.44 -1.24 9.05
CA GLU A 131 16.01 -1.40 8.76
C GLU A 131 15.71 -2.87 8.42
N SER A 132 14.57 -3.34 8.95
CA SER A 132 14.01 -4.66 8.66
C SER A 132 12.59 -4.48 8.16
N LEU A 133 12.40 -4.68 6.85
CA LEU A 133 11.18 -4.33 6.13
C LEU A 133 10.34 -5.57 5.87
N VAL A 134 9.03 -5.47 6.11
CA VAL A 134 8.08 -6.49 5.67
C VAL A 134 7.11 -5.87 4.68
N PHE A 135 7.08 -6.43 3.48
CA PHE A 135 6.15 -6.08 2.43
C PHE A 135 4.99 -7.07 2.46
N VAL A 136 3.78 -6.59 2.67
CA VAL A 136 2.58 -7.43 2.78
C VAL A 136 1.62 -7.15 1.62
N ARG A 137 1.19 -8.21 0.95
CA ARG A 137 0.22 -8.14 -0.13
C ARG A 137 -0.91 -9.15 0.07
N GLU A 138 -2.14 -8.73 -0.13
CA GLU A 138 -3.28 -9.64 -0.26
C GLU A 138 -3.31 -10.24 -1.66
N ARG A 139 -3.55 -11.55 -1.75
CA ARG A 139 -3.65 -12.28 -3.00
C ARG A 139 -5.08 -12.75 -3.24
N GLU A 140 -5.75 -12.17 -4.20
CA GLU A 140 -7.06 -12.66 -4.68
C GLU A 140 -6.95 -13.95 -5.50
N ARG A 141 -5.78 -14.19 -6.09
CA ARG A 141 -5.46 -15.34 -6.94
C ARG A 141 -3.96 -15.62 -6.89
N PRO A 142 -3.50 -16.79 -7.38
CA PRO A 142 -2.07 -17.06 -7.49
C PRO A 142 -1.37 -15.96 -8.30
N GLU A 143 -0.35 -15.35 -7.73
CA GLU A 143 0.49 -14.33 -8.37
C GLU A 143 1.91 -14.88 -8.52
N PRO A 144 2.63 -14.54 -9.61
CA PRO A 144 4.01 -14.98 -9.83
C PRO A 144 4.97 -14.18 -8.92
N VAL A 145 5.03 -14.54 -7.64
CA VAL A 145 5.83 -13.83 -6.61
C VAL A 145 7.29 -13.72 -7.00
N ASP A 146 7.79 -14.66 -7.79
CA ASP A 146 9.17 -14.68 -8.28
C ASP A 146 9.51 -13.43 -9.12
N GLU A 147 8.52 -12.76 -9.71
CA GLU A 147 8.70 -11.49 -10.42
C GLU A 147 8.85 -10.28 -9.49
N LEU A 148 8.27 -10.33 -8.29
CA LEU A 148 8.37 -9.25 -7.30
C LEU A 148 9.74 -9.25 -6.60
N MET A 149 10.29 -10.44 -6.35
CA MET A 149 11.53 -10.58 -5.59
C MET A 149 12.72 -9.84 -6.21
N PRO A 150 13.03 -9.94 -7.52
CA PRO A 150 14.14 -9.20 -8.12
C PRO A 150 13.93 -7.69 -8.09
N VAL A 151 12.69 -7.21 -8.19
CA VAL A 151 12.38 -5.77 -8.12
C VAL A 151 12.63 -5.23 -6.72
N LEU A 152 12.18 -5.93 -5.68
CA LEU A 152 12.46 -5.54 -4.30
C LEU A 152 13.96 -5.64 -3.98
N ALA A 153 14.65 -6.68 -4.46
CA ALA A 153 16.09 -6.82 -4.27
C ALA A 153 16.90 -5.70 -4.94
N ALA A 154 16.44 -5.17 -6.06
CA ALA A 154 17.06 -4.02 -6.72
C ALA A 154 16.85 -2.71 -5.93
N LEU A 155 15.69 -2.55 -5.28
CA LEU A 155 15.35 -1.36 -4.50
C LEU A 155 15.97 -1.35 -3.09
N TYR A 156 16.12 -2.54 -2.49
CA TYR A 156 16.54 -2.67 -1.09
C TYR A 156 17.80 -3.56 -0.99
N GLN A 157 18.97 -2.93 -1.08
CA GLN A 157 20.26 -3.61 -1.07
C GLN A 157 20.93 -3.63 0.32
N LYS A 158 20.55 -2.68 1.20
CA LYS A 158 21.13 -2.49 2.54
C LYS A 158 20.20 -2.94 3.65
N ALA A 159 18.90 -2.69 3.48
CA ALA A 159 17.88 -3.11 4.43
C ALA A 159 17.67 -4.63 4.36
N GLU A 160 17.39 -5.25 5.50
CA GLU A 160 16.85 -6.61 5.50
C GLU A 160 15.37 -6.55 5.12
N TRP A 161 14.88 -7.49 4.31
CA TRP A 161 13.48 -7.47 3.94
C TRP A 161 12.88 -8.84 3.67
N ARG A 162 11.56 -8.93 3.83
CA ARG A 162 10.75 -10.08 3.43
C ARG A 162 9.49 -9.62 2.69
N SER A 163 9.04 -10.43 1.75
CA SER A 163 7.74 -10.27 1.11
C SER A 163 6.82 -11.39 1.57
N LEU A 164 5.67 -11.03 2.10
CA LEU A 164 4.67 -11.94 2.64
C LEU A 164 3.33 -11.73 1.93
N ALA A 165 2.58 -12.78 1.81
CA ALA A 165 1.24 -12.74 1.28
C ALA A 165 0.23 -13.14 2.35
N VAL A 166 -0.86 -12.40 2.42
CA VAL A 166 -2.09 -12.85 3.09
C VAL A 166 -3.06 -13.41 2.06
N PRO A 167 -3.81 -14.45 2.38
CA PRO A 167 -4.87 -14.93 1.51
C PRO A 167 -5.92 -13.83 1.32
N HIS A 168 -6.70 -13.94 0.27
CA HIS A 168 -7.85 -13.05 0.08
C HIS A 168 -8.82 -13.20 1.25
N VAL A 169 -9.04 -12.11 1.95
CA VAL A 169 -10.02 -12.01 3.02
C VAL A 169 -11.34 -11.59 2.39
N ALA A 170 -12.19 -12.59 2.05
CA ALA A 170 -13.52 -12.31 1.55
C ALA A 170 -14.30 -11.53 2.62
N SER A 171 -14.87 -10.40 2.22
CA SER A 171 -15.73 -9.60 3.08
C SER A 171 -17.11 -9.49 2.44
N ASP A 172 -18.14 -9.53 3.27
CA ASP A 172 -19.43 -9.04 2.85
C ASP A 172 -19.44 -7.52 3.01
N ASP A 173 -19.24 -6.82 1.92
CA ASP A 173 -19.14 -5.35 1.91
C ASP A 173 -20.45 -4.69 2.40
N SER A 174 -21.56 -5.41 2.39
CA SER A 174 -22.84 -4.92 2.97
C SER A 174 -22.83 -4.88 4.49
N VAL A 175 -21.97 -5.69 5.14
CA VAL A 175 -21.87 -5.79 6.60
C VAL A 175 -20.64 -5.05 7.13
N HIS A 176 -19.49 -5.20 6.48
CA HIS A 176 -18.21 -4.72 6.98
C HIS A 176 -17.59 -3.57 6.15
N GLY A 177 -18.24 -3.19 5.05
CA GLY A 177 -17.70 -2.17 4.14
C GLY A 177 -16.37 -2.58 3.49
N TRP A 178 -15.66 -1.60 2.96
CA TRP A 178 -14.39 -1.79 2.26
C TRP A 178 -13.24 -2.28 3.17
N GLU A 179 -13.37 -2.14 4.48
CA GLU A 179 -12.37 -2.54 5.48
C GLU A 179 -12.31 -4.05 5.65
N GLY A 180 -13.42 -4.72 5.35
CA GLY A 180 -13.58 -6.17 5.51
C GLY A 180 -13.80 -6.59 6.97
N ASP A 181 -14.02 -7.90 7.18
CA ASP A 181 -14.25 -8.47 8.51
C ASP A 181 -12.98 -8.43 9.36
N PRO A 182 -12.96 -7.68 10.48
CA PRO A 182 -11.77 -7.57 11.35
C PRO A 182 -11.32 -8.91 11.92
N ALA A 183 -12.22 -9.83 12.23
CA ALA A 183 -11.87 -11.13 12.82
C ALA A 183 -11.15 -12.03 11.79
N LEU A 184 -11.59 -12.01 10.54
CA LEU A 184 -10.91 -12.73 9.47
C LEU A 184 -9.54 -12.14 9.17
N TRP A 185 -9.42 -10.83 9.18
CA TRP A 185 -8.13 -10.15 9.03
C TRP A 185 -7.18 -10.46 10.20
N ASP A 186 -7.66 -10.44 11.45
CA ASP A 186 -6.84 -10.77 12.62
C ASP A 186 -6.28 -12.18 12.52
N LYS A 187 -7.10 -13.14 12.11
CA LYS A 187 -6.65 -14.51 11.88
C LYS A 187 -5.57 -14.57 10.80
N ALA A 188 -5.80 -13.94 9.64
CA ALA A 188 -4.85 -13.96 8.53
C ALA A 188 -3.52 -13.28 8.88
N LEU A 189 -3.55 -12.21 9.69
CA LEU A 189 -2.36 -11.47 10.10
C LEU A 189 -1.61 -12.15 11.25
N ALA A 190 -2.31 -12.83 12.17
CA ALA A 190 -1.70 -13.58 13.25
C ALA A 190 -0.84 -14.77 12.75
N ASP A 191 -1.17 -15.32 11.58
CA ASP A 191 -0.43 -16.40 10.95
C ASP A 191 0.87 -15.95 10.25
N LEU A 192 1.11 -14.64 10.15
CA LEU A 192 2.35 -14.13 9.54
C LEU A 192 3.54 -14.37 10.47
N PRO A 193 4.69 -14.89 9.94
CA PRO A 193 5.87 -15.20 10.75
C PRO A 193 6.69 -13.93 11.03
N ILE A 194 6.05 -12.92 11.62
CA ILE A 194 6.68 -11.63 11.92
C ILE A 194 6.38 -11.18 13.35
N GLN A 195 7.32 -10.44 13.91
CA GLN A 195 7.15 -9.64 15.11
C GLN A 195 7.41 -8.17 14.76
N PHE A 196 6.53 -7.28 15.14
CA PHE A 196 6.72 -5.86 14.89
C PHE A 196 7.43 -5.20 16.06
N ALA A 197 8.65 -4.69 15.80
CA ALA A 197 9.38 -3.89 16.77
C ALA A 197 8.92 -2.44 16.67
N ARG A 198 8.05 -2.02 17.57
CA ARG A 198 7.62 -0.63 17.68
C ARG A 198 8.83 0.26 17.93
N ARG A 199 9.18 1.12 16.98
CA ARG A 199 10.09 2.24 17.24
C ARG A 199 9.31 3.33 17.97
N ASP A 200 9.97 4.01 18.91
CA ASP A 200 9.50 5.06 19.81
C ASP A 200 8.30 5.84 19.28
N PRO A 201 7.12 5.79 19.95
CA PRO A 201 5.89 6.43 19.52
C PRO A 201 6.00 7.96 19.37
N LYS A 202 7.03 8.61 19.92
CA LYS A 202 7.27 10.05 19.80
C LYS A 202 7.66 10.50 18.38
N ARG A 203 8.02 9.59 17.47
CA ARG A 203 8.34 9.90 16.07
C ARG A 203 7.18 9.76 15.09
N TYR A 204 6.04 9.27 15.53
CA TYR A 204 4.89 9.01 14.67
C TYR A 204 3.69 9.84 15.10
N THR A 205 3.70 11.13 14.78
CA THR A 205 2.48 11.92 14.75
C THR A 205 1.66 11.49 13.53
N VAL A 206 0.53 10.86 13.83
CA VAL A 206 -0.47 10.48 12.84
C VAL A 206 -1.08 11.76 12.27
N SER A 207 -0.67 12.16 11.08
CA SER A 207 -1.54 13.00 10.25
C SER A 207 -2.55 12.08 9.58
N GLN A 208 -3.71 11.91 10.21
CA GLN A 208 -4.86 11.28 9.55
C GLN A 208 -5.23 12.12 8.32
N PRO A 209 -5.36 11.53 7.13
CA PRO A 209 -5.82 12.27 5.96
C PRO A 209 -7.33 12.52 5.95
N HIS A 210 -8.06 12.22 7.01
CA HIS A 210 -9.51 12.33 7.10
C HIS A 210 -9.98 13.07 8.34
N ALA A 211 -9.41 14.22 8.63
CA ALA A 211 -10.06 15.18 9.48
C ALA A 211 -10.36 16.42 8.62
N GLU A 212 -11.65 16.63 8.40
CA GLU A 212 -12.27 17.91 8.09
C GLU A 212 -12.09 18.46 6.67
N VAL A 213 -13.05 18.09 5.82
CA VAL A 213 -13.61 19.06 4.87
C VAL A 213 -15.01 19.39 5.39
N HIS A 214 -15.11 20.48 6.13
CA HIS A 214 -16.36 21.19 6.34
C HIS A 214 -16.78 21.90 5.05
#